data_01f7c16b48f8a91e45aec456ad57ccc2
#
_entry.id   01f7c16b48f8a91e45aec456ad57ccc2
#
_cell.length_a   1.000
_cell.length_b   1.000
_cell.length_c   1.000
_cell.angle_alpha   90.00
_cell.angle_beta   90.00
_cell.angle_gamma   90.00
#
_symmetry.space_group_name_H-M   'P 1'
#
loop_
_entity.id
_entity.type
_entity.pdbx_description
1 polymer ?
#
loop_
_entity_poly.entity_id
_entity_poly.type
_entity_poly.pdbx_seq_one_letter_code
_entity_poly.pdbx_strand_id
1 'polypeptide(L)'
;VPQGQSGQLIVKGIPGVTILKSYYKNDEATKNAIKDGWLYTGDIVKIDSDGYYYFVDRANDLIRRSGENISAGEIESVIKLHKAIGDAAVVSISDSMYDEAIIGFVTLKANQSVTEEELKEYCSIKMSKSKIPEKIKILNDFPRTSTGKTQKNKLREMFSKN
;
A
#
# COMPACT_ATOMS: atom_id res chain seq x y z
N VAL A 1 -12.83 -2.82 -16.39
CA VAL A 1 -11.52 -3.11 -17.01
C VAL A 1 -11.59 -4.44 -17.74
N PRO A 2 -10.80 -4.64 -18.79
CA PRO A 2 -10.70 -5.93 -19.47
C PRO A 2 -10.20 -7.02 -18.51
N GLN A 3 -10.61 -8.28 -18.81
CA GLN A 3 -10.16 -9.45 -18.06
C GLN A 3 -8.63 -9.54 -18.03
N GLY A 4 -8.07 -9.90 -16.89
CA GLY A 4 -6.63 -9.96 -16.68
C GLY A 4 -5.97 -8.64 -16.37
N GLN A 5 -6.69 -7.51 -16.43
CA GLN A 5 -6.19 -6.21 -15.99
C GLN A 5 -6.67 -5.88 -14.58
N SER A 6 -5.87 -5.08 -13.87
CA SER A 6 -6.22 -4.60 -12.53
C SER A 6 -7.17 -3.40 -12.63
N GLY A 7 -8.15 -3.35 -11.74
CA GLY A 7 -9.10 -2.25 -11.65
C GLY A 7 -9.67 -2.10 -10.24
N GLN A 8 -10.28 -0.95 -9.98
CA GLN A 8 -10.92 -0.72 -8.69
C GLN A 8 -12.18 -1.58 -8.54
N LEU A 9 -12.31 -2.27 -7.42
CA LEU A 9 -13.51 -2.99 -7.06
C LEU A 9 -14.61 -2.01 -6.65
N ILE A 10 -15.72 -2.04 -7.37
CA ILE A 10 -16.93 -1.29 -7.01
C ILE A 10 -18.09 -2.26 -6.81
N VAL A 11 -18.96 -1.98 -5.85
CA VAL A 11 -20.10 -2.84 -5.48
C VAL A 11 -21.38 -2.03 -5.58
N LYS A 12 -22.33 -2.49 -6.41
CA LYS A 12 -23.67 -1.90 -6.48
C LYS A 12 -24.53 -2.39 -5.33
N GLY A 13 -25.23 -1.47 -4.66
CA GLY A 13 -26.09 -1.85 -3.55
C GLY A 13 -26.96 -0.72 -3.02
N ILE A 14 -27.73 -1.03 -1.98
CA ILE A 14 -28.62 -0.11 -1.29
C ILE A 14 -27.92 0.32 0.01
N PRO A 15 -27.58 1.64 0.18
CA PRO A 15 -26.93 2.13 1.41
C PRO A 15 -27.73 1.78 2.67
N GLY A 16 -27.06 1.21 3.65
CA GLY A 16 -27.67 0.78 4.92
C GLY A 16 -28.42 -0.56 4.87
N VAL A 17 -28.47 -1.22 3.70
CA VAL A 17 -29.09 -2.55 3.51
C VAL A 17 -28.06 -3.57 3.01
N THR A 18 -27.49 -3.34 1.82
CA THR A 18 -26.52 -4.27 1.20
C THR A 18 -25.11 -3.71 1.11
N ILE A 19 -24.95 -2.40 1.26
CA ILE A 19 -23.66 -1.73 1.39
C ILE A 19 -23.68 -0.82 2.63
N LEU A 20 -22.50 -0.30 3.03
CA LEU A 20 -22.41 0.59 4.18
C LEU A 20 -23.40 1.77 4.04
N LYS A 21 -24.00 2.21 5.14
CA LYS A 21 -24.89 3.37 5.17
C LYS A 21 -24.11 4.67 5.04
N SER A 22 -23.10 4.85 5.90
CA SER A 22 -22.26 6.03 5.95
C SER A 22 -21.05 5.78 6.86
N TYR A 23 -20.03 6.61 6.74
CA TYR A 23 -18.98 6.73 7.75
C TYR A 23 -19.48 7.62 8.89
N TYR A 24 -19.30 7.16 10.13
CA TYR A 24 -19.80 7.89 11.31
C TYR A 24 -19.14 9.27 11.40
N LYS A 25 -19.98 10.32 11.45
CA LYS A 25 -19.55 11.73 11.52
C LYS A 25 -18.52 12.14 10.47
N ASN A 26 -18.59 11.53 9.28
CA ASN A 26 -17.67 11.84 8.16
C ASN A 26 -18.44 11.79 6.83
N ASP A 27 -19.17 12.88 6.56
CA ASP A 27 -19.99 12.99 5.35
C ASP A 27 -19.16 13.06 4.07
N GLU A 28 -17.98 13.68 4.14
CA GLU A 28 -17.06 13.76 3.00
C GLU A 28 -16.57 12.37 2.59
N ALA A 29 -16.09 11.57 3.53
CA ALA A 29 -15.68 10.19 3.25
C ALA A 29 -16.87 9.36 2.71
N THR A 30 -18.09 9.59 3.22
CA THR A 30 -19.30 8.91 2.74
C THR A 30 -19.60 9.26 1.28
N LYS A 31 -19.59 10.55 0.93
CA LYS A 31 -19.80 11.03 -0.46
C LYS A 31 -18.73 10.51 -1.42
N ASN A 32 -17.49 10.40 -0.95
CA ASN A 32 -16.39 9.86 -1.76
C ASN A 32 -16.52 8.37 -1.99
N ALA A 33 -17.01 7.61 -1.00
CA ALA A 33 -17.13 6.17 -1.06
C ALA A 33 -18.41 5.69 -1.77
N ILE A 34 -19.53 6.44 -1.70
CA ILE A 34 -20.80 6.03 -2.29
C ILE A 34 -21.24 7.06 -3.32
N LYS A 35 -21.34 6.61 -4.59
CA LYS A 35 -21.77 7.44 -5.73
C LYS A 35 -22.79 6.67 -6.55
N ASP A 36 -23.98 7.23 -6.74
CA ASP A 36 -25.06 6.65 -7.58
C ASP A 36 -25.40 5.18 -7.26
N GLY A 37 -25.39 4.82 -5.97
CA GLY A 37 -25.64 3.45 -5.51
C GLY A 37 -24.46 2.48 -5.69
N TRP A 38 -23.28 2.98 -6.05
CA TRP A 38 -22.05 2.20 -6.11
C TRP A 38 -21.15 2.53 -4.93
N LEU A 39 -20.70 1.51 -4.22
CA LEU A 39 -19.65 1.60 -3.21
C LEU A 39 -18.30 1.42 -3.87
N TYR A 40 -17.46 2.43 -3.80
CA TYR A 40 -16.05 2.40 -4.17
C TYR A 40 -15.26 1.87 -2.99
N THR A 41 -14.84 0.61 -3.04
CA THR A 41 -14.23 -0.08 -1.89
C THR A 41 -12.83 0.44 -1.55
N GLY A 42 -12.16 1.06 -2.53
CA GLY A 42 -10.76 1.43 -2.44
C GLY A 42 -9.80 0.26 -2.63
N ASP A 43 -10.31 -0.93 -2.97
CA ASP A 43 -9.49 -2.09 -3.29
C ASP A 43 -9.25 -2.18 -4.80
N ILE A 44 -8.03 -2.51 -5.18
CA ILE A 44 -7.66 -2.85 -6.55
C ILE A 44 -7.62 -4.37 -6.66
N VAL A 45 -8.31 -4.88 -7.64
CA VAL A 45 -8.42 -6.32 -7.89
C VAL A 45 -8.13 -6.64 -9.36
N LYS A 46 -7.77 -7.88 -9.60
CA LYS A 46 -7.65 -8.47 -10.93
C LYS A 46 -8.59 -9.64 -11.00
N ILE A 47 -9.27 -9.83 -12.14
CA ILE A 47 -10.14 -10.98 -12.39
C ILE A 47 -9.46 -11.92 -13.39
N ASP A 48 -9.46 -13.22 -13.12
CA ASP A 48 -8.93 -14.24 -14.05
C ASP A 48 -9.99 -14.76 -15.03
N SER A 49 -9.60 -15.74 -15.87
CA SER A 49 -10.50 -16.37 -16.84
C SER A 49 -11.66 -17.15 -16.22
N ASP A 50 -11.49 -17.61 -14.99
CA ASP A 50 -12.48 -18.42 -14.27
C ASP A 50 -13.42 -17.56 -13.42
N GLY A 51 -13.21 -16.23 -13.39
CA GLY A 51 -14.03 -15.27 -12.68
C GLY A 51 -13.63 -15.05 -11.23
N TYR A 52 -12.47 -15.53 -10.78
CA TYR A 52 -11.96 -15.28 -9.44
C TYR A 52 -11.33 -13.89 -9.34
N TYR A 53 -11.61 -13.22 -8.22
CA TYR A 53 -11.05 -11.92 -7.89
C TYR A 53 -9.80 -12.09 -7.03
N TYR A 54 -8.70 -11.55 -7.50
CA TYR A 54 -7.44 -11.51 -6.77
C TYR A 54 -7.19 -10.09 -6.30
N PHE A 55 -7.03 -9.92 -4.99
CA PHE A 55 -6.63 -8.65 -4.41
C PHE A 55 -5.20 -8.29 -4.85
N VAL A 56 -5.03 -7.07 -5.34
CA VAL A 56 -3.73 -6.55 -5.78
C VAL A 56 -3.15 -5.61 -4.73
N ASP A 57 -3.90 -4.54 -4.40
CA ASP A 57 -3.52 -3.55 -3.38
C ASP A 57 -4.70 -2.64 -3.04
N ARG A 58 -4.50 -1.72 -2.11
CA ARG A 58 -5.39 -0.58 -1.90
C ARG A 58 -5.09 0.51 -2.94
N ALA A 59 -6.12 1.21 -3.41
CA ALA A 59 -5.95 2.30 -4.37
C ALA A 59 -4.98 3.40 -3.90
N ASN A 60 -4.97 3.68 -2.58
CA ASN A 60 -4.08 4.66 -1.95
C ASN A 60 -2.66 4.13 -1.66
N ASP A 61 -2.43 2.84 -1.86
CA ASP A 61 -1.15 2.18 -1.65
C ASP A 61 -0.49 1.76 -2.99
N LEU A 62 -1.19 1.98 -4.12
CA LEU A 62 -0.58 1.91 -5.44
C LEU A 62 0.33 3.11 -5.66
N ILE A 63 1.57 2.83 -5.97
CA ILE A 63 2.62 3.83 -6.23
C ILE A 63 2.70 4.06 -7.73
N ARG A 64 2.55 5.29 -8.16
CA ARG A 64 2.69 5.67 -9.58
C ARG A 64 4.12 6.10 -9.84
N ARG A 65 4.86 5.27 -10.57
CA ARG A 65 6.25 5.53 -10.87
C ARG A 65 6.53 5.34 -12.34
N SER A 66 6.94 6.43 -13.01
CA SER A 66 7.30 6.40 -14.45
C SER A 66 6.22 5.76 -15.34
N GLY A 67 4.94 6.02 -15.05
CA GLY A 67 3.80 5.45 -15.78
C GLY A 67 3.42 4.03 -15.39
N GLU A 68 4.12 3.39 -14.46
CA GLU A 68 3.77 2.07 -13.92
C GLU A 68 3.01 2.21 -12.60
N ASN A 69 2.05 1.30 -12.37
CA ASN A 69 1.39 1.12 -11.08
C ASN A 69 2.10 0.01 -10.31
N ILE A 70 2.80 0.37 -9.25
CA ILE A 70 3.58 -0.54 -8.40
C ILE A 70 2.81 -0.78 -7.10
N SER A 71 2.62 -2.04 -6.71
CA SER A 71 2.01 -2.40 -5.42
C SER A 71 2.99 -2.21 -4.27
N ALA A 72 2.62 -1.37 -3.29
CA ALA A 72 3.37 -1.26 -2.04
C ALA A 72 3.39 -2.60 -1.29
N GLY A 73 2.28 -3.33 -1.29
CA GLY A 73 2.16 -4.64 -0.65
C GLY A 73 3.10 -5.71 -1.24
N GLU A 74 3.35 -5.67 -2.56
CA GLU A 74 4.34 -6.56 -3.19
C GLU A 74 5.74 -6.30 -2.64
N ILE A 75 6.15 -5.04 -2.57
CA ILE A 75 7.46 -4.64 -2.04
C ILE A 75 7.58 -5.01 -0.56
N GLU A 76 6.55 -4.71 0.24
CA GLU A 76 6.50 -5.09 1.67
C GLU A 76 6.68 -6.59 1.86
N SER A 77 6.01 -7.39 1.03
CA SER A 77 6.09 -8.85 1.09
C SER A 77 7.51 -9.35 0.84
N VAL A 78 8.21 -8.78 -0.13
CA VAL A 78 9.61 -9.14 -0.42
C VAL A 78 10.54 -8.72 0.73
N ILE A 79 10.38 -7.50 1.26
CA ILE A 79 11.21 -7.01 2.38
C ILE A 79 11.02 -7.89 3.62
N LYS A 80 9.78 -8.30 3.92
CA LYS A 80 9.46 -9.19 5.07
C LYS A 80 10.08 -10.57 4.98
N LEU A 81 10.48 -11.05 3.81
CA LEU A 81 11.21 -12.32 3.67
C LEU A 81 12.66 -12.24 4.18
N HIS A 82 13.20 -11.05 4.41
CA HIS A 82 14.54 -10.90 4.96
C HIS A 82 14.57 -11.33 6.44
N LYS A 83 15.56 -12.14 6.81
CA LYS A 83 15.67 -12.79 8.13
C LYS A 83 15.59 -11.84 9.34
N ALA A 84 16.16 -10.63 9.20
CA ALA A 84 16.22 -9.62 10.25
C ALA A 84 14.95 -8.78 10.39
N ILE A 85 14.02 -8.83 9.44
CA ILE A 85 12.85 -7.95 9.40
C ILE A 85 11.69 -8.54 10.19
N GLY A 86 11.15 -7.75 11.12
CA GLY A 86 9.93 -8.06 11.87
C GLY A 86 8.66 -7.66 11.12
N ASP A 87 8.61 -6.41 10.64
CA ASP A 87 7.51 -5.89 9.83
C ASP A 87 8.04 -4.88 8.81
N ALA A 88 7.29 -4.66 7.73
CA ALA A 88 7.63 -3.70 6.70
C ALA A 88 6.37 -2.93 6.24
N ALA A 89 6.55 -1.65 5.98
CA ALA A 89 5.53 -0.78 5.38
C ALA A 89 6.18 0.06 4.29
N VAL A 90 5.53 0.19 3.15
CA VAL A 90 6.00 0.97 2.02
C VAL A 90 5.00 2.06 1.71
N VAL A 91 5.49 3.26 1.49
CA VAL A 91 4.70 4.42 1.11
C VAL A 91 5.33 5.11 -0.08
N SER A 92 4.53 5.87 -0.81
CA SER A 92 5.02 6.81 -1.81
C SER A 92 5.06 8.23 -1.26
N ILE A 93 5.97 9.02 -1.79
CA ILE A 93 6.00 10.47 -1.65
C ILE A 93 6.13 11.09 -3.04
N SER A 94 5.59 12.29 -3.24
CA SER A 94 5.75 13.00 -4.52
C SER A 94 7.22 13.21 -4.85
N ASP A 95 7.59 12.91 -6.08
CA ASP A 95 8.93 13.06 -6.63
C ASP A 95 8.88 13.79 -7.97
N SER A 96 9.82 14.70 -8.21
CA SER A 96 9.82 15.53 -9.43
C SER A 96 10.28 14.79 -10.69
N MET A 97 10.99 13.68 -10.53
CA MET A 97 11.58 12.91 -11.64
C MET A 97 10.75 11.67 -11.99
N TYR A 98 10.17 11.02 -11.00
CA TYR A 98 9.50 9.70 -11.15
C TYR A 98 8.01 9.70 -10.84
N ASP A 99 7.37 10.86 -10.68
CA ASP A 99 6.03 11.09 -10.13
C ASP A 99 5.99 10.77 -8.63
N GLU A 100 6.36 9.56 -8.23
CA GLU A 100 6.41 9.12 -6.84
C GLU A 100 7.70 8.33 -6.54
N ALA A 101 8.34 8.69 -5.42
CA ALA A 101 9.45 7.95 -4.84
C ALA A 101 8.95 6.88 -3.86
N ILE A 102 9.60 5.73 -3.83
CA ILE A 102 9.27 4.61 -2.96
C ILE A 102 10.08 4.69 -1.68
N ILE A 103 9.40 4.78 -0.53
CA ILE A 103 10.03 4.82 0.79
C ILE A 103 9.61 3.60 1.59
N GLY A 104 10.60 2.80 1.99
CA GLY A 104 10.42 1.69 2.90
C GLY A 104 10.57 2.12 4.36
N PHE A 105 9.78 1.51 5.23
CA PHE A 105 9.93 1.54 6.68
C PHE A 105 9.95 0.10 7.17
N VAL A 106 10.86 -0.21 8.08
CA VAL A 106 10.99 -1.56 8.62
C VAL A 106 11.15 -1.53 10.14
N THR A 107 10.68 -2.58 10.79
CA THR A 107 11.05 -2.92 12.17
C THR A 107 11.92 -4.17 12.16
N LEU A 108 12.83 -4.29 13.10
CA LEU A 108 13.72 -5.43 13.19
C LEU A 108 13.15 -6.48 14.17
N LYS A 109 13.48 -7.74 13.95
CA LYS A 109 13.28 -8.78 14.95
C LYS A 109 14.24 -8.58 16.12
N ALA A 110 13.90 -9.13 17.28
CA ALA A 110 14.75 -9.06 18.48
C ALA A 110 16.16 -9.60 18.16
N ASN A 111 17.18 -8.87 18.64
CA ASN A 111 18.60 -9.21 18.48
C ASN A 111 19.09 -9.32 17.00
N GLN A 112 18.38 -8.70 16.08
CA GLN A 112 18.80 -8.61 14.67
C GLN A 112 19.24 -7.19 14.34
N SER A 113 20.18 -7.09 13.39
CA SER A 113 20.62 -5.83 12.79
C SER A 113 20.72 -6.00 11.29
N VAL A 114 20.51 -4.92 10.56
CA VAL A 114 20.68 -4.83 9.11
C VAL A 114 20.78 -3.36 8.75
N THR A 115 21.57 -3.01 7.74
CA THR A 115 21.68 -1.63 7.25
C THR A 115 20.68 -1.38 6.11
N GLU A 116 20.48 -0.10 5.78
CA GLU A 116 19.68 0.32 4.63
C GLU A 116 20.27 -0.25 3.33
N GLU A 117 21.59 -0.20 3.20
CA GLU A 117 22.33 -0.67 2.02
C GLU A 117 22.15 -2.17 1.81
N GLU A 118 22.31 -2.97 2.87
CA GLU A 118 22.09 -4.43 2.82
C GLU A 118 20.65 -4.77 2.42
N LEU A 119 19.66 -4.02 2.91
CA LEU A 119 18.26 -4.23 2.52
C LEU A 119 18.02 -3.84 1.05
N LYS A 120 18.61 -2.76 0.58
CA LYS A 120 18.51 -2.37 -0.83
C LYS A 120 19.17 -3.40 -1.75
N GLU A 121 20.32 -3.92 -1.37
CA GLU A 121 20.99 -5.00 -2.10
C GLU A 121 20.11 -6.26 -2.13
N TYR A 122 19.55 -6.65 -0.99
CA TYR A 122 18.61 -7.77 -0.93
C TYR A 122 17.41 -7.55 -1.87
N CYS A 123 16.82 -6.35 -1.87
CA CYS A 123 15.72 -5.99 -2.77
C CYS A 123 16.14 -6.08 -4.24
N SER A 124 17.37 -5.65 -4.59
CA SER A 124 17.86 -5.65 -5.97
C SER A 124 17.98 -7.05 -6.59
N ILE A 125 18.17 -8.07 -5.75
CA ILE A 125 18.23 -9.48 -6.16
C ILE A 125 16.82 -10.06 -6.37
N LYS A 126 15.80 -9.51 -5.71
CA LYS A 126 14.46 -10.10 -5.60
C LYS A 126 13.39 -9.40 -6.43
N MET A 127 13.61 -8.16 -6.85
CA MET A 127 12.64 -7.37 -7.59
C MET A 127 13.28 -6.51 -8.67
N SER A 128 12.46 -6.00 -9.60
CA SER A 128 12.92 -5.09 -10.65
C SER A 128 13.43 -3.76 -10.07
N LYS A 129 14.32 -3.10 -10.78
CA LYS A 129 14.93 -1.82 -10.37
C LYS A 129 13.90 -0.74 -10.06
N SER A 130 12.77 -0.70 -10.77
CA SER A 130 11.68 0.25 -10.57
C SER A 130 10.98 0.09 -9.21
N LYS A 131 11.05 -1.10 -8.59
CA LYS A 131 10.40 -1.42 -7.32
C LYS A 131 11.30 -1.28 -6.10
N ILE A 132 12.61 -1.04 -6.29
CA ILE A 132 13.54 -0.90 -5.16
C ILE A 132 13.27 0.42 -4.45
N PRO A 133 13.06 0.42 -3.11
CA PRO A 133 12.92 1.64 -2.34
C PRO A 133 14.14 2.55 -2.44
N GLU A 134 13.93 3.85 -2.62
CA GLU A 134 15.01 4.84 -2.66
C GLU A 134 15.63 5.02 -1.29
N LYS A 135 14.79 4.92 -0.25
CA LYS A 135 15.22 4.94 1.15
C LYS A 135 14.48 3.89 1.96
N ILE A 136 15.17 3.31 2.94
CA ILE A 136 14.59 2.38 3.91
C ILE A 136 14.94 2.87 5.31
N LYS A 137 13.93 3.30 6.08
CA LYS A 137 14.10 3.75 7.46
C LYS A 137 13.80 2.63 8.44
N ILE A 138 14.71 2.39 9.38
CA ILE A 138 14.51 1.44 10.47
C ILE A 138 13.84 2.17 11.62
N LEU A 139 12.72 1.64 12.10
CA LEU A 139 11.95 2.17 13.22
C LEU A 139 11.88 1.13 14.34
N ASN A 140 11.72 1.59 15.57
CA ASN A 140 11.48 0.69 16.71
C ASN A 140 10.10 0.03 16.61
N ASP A 141 9.07 0.78 16.22
CA ASP A 141 7.71 0.29 15.95
C ASP A 141 7.00 1.24 14.97
N PHE A 142 5.91 0.75 14.37
CA PHE A 142 5.07 1.53 13.47
C PHE A 142 3.94 2.25 14.22
N PRO A 143 3.55 3.45 13.78
CA PRO A 143 2.29 4.04 14.20
C PRO A 143 1.14 3.13 13.78
N ARG A 144 0.31 2.70 14.74
CA ARG A 144 -0.80 1.78 14.50
C ARG A 144 -2.14 2.40 14.92
N THR A 145 -3.22 1.93 14.30
CA THR A 145 -4.58 2.21 14.74
C THR A 145 -4.89 1.41 16.02
N SER A 146 -6.01 1.71 16.68
CA SER A 146 -6.52 0.92 17.81
C SER A 146 -6.76 -0.56 17.47
N THR A 147 -6.95 -0.86 16.18
CA THR A 147 -7.12 -2.23 15.66
C THR A 147 -5.80 -2.89 15.21
N GLY A 148 -4.65 -2.25 15.46
CA GLY A 148 -3.32 -2.78 15.14
C GLY A 148 -2.84 -2.54 13.69
N LYS A 149 -3.63 -1.89 12.82
CA LYS A 149 -3.24 -1.61 11.44
C LYS A 149 -2.21 -0.48 11.37
N THR A 150 -1.16 -0.66 10.58
CA THR A 150 -0.15 0.37 10.32
C THR A 150 -0.76 1.61 9.68
N GLN A 151 -0.48 2.80 10.25
CA GLN A 151 -0.94 4.09 9.76
C GLN A 151 0.05 4.66 8.74
N LYS A 152 -0.05 4.25 7.49
CA LYS A 152 0.86 4.69 6.39
C LYS A 152 0.87 6.21 6.19
N ASN A 153 -0.26 6.90 6.43
CA ASN A 153 -0.31 8.37 6.40
C ASN A 153 0.67 9.01 7.39
N LYS A 154 0.76 8.48 8.61
CA LYS A 154 1.73 8.98 9.60
C LYS A 154 3.17 8.69 9.19
N LEU A 155 3.44 7.56 8.54
CA LEU A 155 4.78 7.26 8.02
C LEU A 155 5.18 8.26 6.92
N ARG A 156 4.26 8.65 6.02
CA ARG A 156 4.50 9.70 5.02
C ARG A 156 4.84 11.04 5.70
N GLU A 157 4.07 11.44 6.71
CA GLU A 157 4.31 12.67 7.47
C GLU A 157 5.67 12.67 8.18
N MET A 158 6.08 11.53 8.76
CA MET A 158 7.39 11.38 9.41
C MET A 158 8.55 11.53 8.42
N PHE A 159 8.35 11.18 7.17
CA PHE A 159 9.37 11.34 6.14
C PHE A 159 9.45 12.78 5.64
N SER A 160 8.32 13.45 5.45
CA SER A 160 8.24 14.83 4.90
C SER A 160 8.74 15.91 5.88
N LYS A 161 8.85 15.61 7.17
CA LYS A 161 9.31 16.55 8.22
C LYS A 161 10.81 16.51 8.46
N ASN A 162 11.56 15.63 7.79
CA ASN A 162 13.01 15.52 7.83
C ASN A 162 13.63 15.89 6.48
#